data_63ae6e5f81d08cb1909651b6166eaf58
#
_entry.id   63ae6e5f81d08cb1909651b6166eaf58
#
_cell.length_a   1.000
_cell.length_b   1.000
_cell.length_c   1.000
_cell.angle_alpha   90.00
_cell.angle_beta   90.00
_cell.angle_gamma   90.00
#
_symmetry.space_group_name_H-M   'P 1'
#
loop_
_entity.id
_entity.type
_entity.pdbx_description
1 polymer ?
#
loop_
_entity_poly.entity_id
_entity_poly.type
_entity_poly.pdbx_seq_one_letter_code
_entity_poly.pdbx_strand_id
1 'polypeptide(L)'
;MPPPEKTQALLADVPQIRAATIADVPAIHDLLETYASKGNLLPRSINEIYRHLRDFFVIELNSKIAAIGALEIFTEDLGEVRSLVVADEYERRGLGRLMVRRIVAEARQIGLRRLMALTYVPEFFHKLGFQTVGID
;
A
#
# COMPACT_ATOMS: atom_id res chain seq x y z
N MET A 1 -23.34 -19.03 -34.19
CA MET A 1 -22.81 -18.60 -32.89
C MET A 1 -21.88 -19.68 -32.33
N PRO A 2 -20.66 -19.30 -31.99
CA PRO A 2 -19.74 -20.31 -31.43
C PRO A 2 -20.20 -20.75 -30.04
N PRO A 3 -19.77 -21.89 -29.55
CA PRO A 3 -20.09 -22.34 -28.20
C PRO A 3 -19.40 -21.45 -27.17
N PRO A 4 -19.92 -21.38 -25.94
CA PRO A 4 -19.23 -20.62 -24.90
C PRO A 4 -17.90 -21.24 -24.54
N GLU A 5 -16.97 -20.39 -24.11
CA GLU A 5 -15.66 -20.83 -23.66
C GLU A 5 -15.64 -20.89 -22.13
N LYS A 6 -14.96 -21.91 -21.61
CA LYS A 6 -14.74 -22.01 -20.17
C LYS A 6 -13.47 -21.22 -19.84
N THR A 7 -13.66 -20.18 -19.02
CA THR A 7 -12.53 -19.39 -18.52
C THR A 7 -12.47 -19.52 -17.02
N GLN A 8 -11.28 -19.49 -16.47
CA GLN A 8 -11.09 -19.56 -15.04
C GLN A 8 -9.81 -18.86 -14.62
N ALA A 9 -9.75 -18.47 -13.36
CA ALA A 9 -8.54 -17.94 -12.76
C ALA A 9 -8.22 -18.77 -11.51
N LEU A 10 -6.92 -18.97 -11.26
CA LEU A 10 -6.47 -19.50 -9.98
C LEU A 10 -6.50 -18.37 -8.98
N LEU A 11 -7.33 -18.49 -7.93
CA LEU A 11 -7.51 -17.39 -6.99
C LEU A 11 -6.23 -17.05 -6.22
N ALA A 12 -5.31 -18.01 -6.08
CA ALA A 12 -4.01 -17.76 -5.45
C ALA A 12 -3.16 -16.78 -6.27
N ASP A 13 -3.40 -16.67 -7.58
CA ASP A 13 -2.67 -15.77 -8.47
C ASP A 13 -3.30 -14.38 -8.57
N VAL A 14 -4.47 -14.19 -7.94
CA VAL A 14 -5.18 -12.91 -7.96
C VAL A 14 -4.76 -12.11 -6.73
N PRO A 15 -4.24 -10.87 -6.90
CA PRO A 15 -3.89 -10.05 -5.76
C PRO A 15 -5.11 -9.78 -4.87
N GLN A 16 -4.94 -9.98 -3.57
CA GLN A 16 -6.00 -9.74 -2.60
C GLN A 16 -5.54 -8.65 -1.64
N ILE A 17 -6.21 -7.51 -1.68
CA ILE A 17 -5.90 -6.41 -0.78
C ILE A 17 -6.84 -6.47 0.43
N ARG A 18 -6.27 -6.31 1.60
CA ARG A 18 -7.02 -6.36 2.85
C ARG A 18 -6.33 -5.57 3.95
N ALA A 19 -7.06 -5.30 5.03
CA ALA A 19 -6.47 -4.73 6.23
C ALA A 19 -5.45 -5.72 6.82
N ALA A 20 -4.37 -5.19 7.39
CA ALA A 20 -3.37 -6.02 8.02
C ALA A 20 -3.90 -6.64 9.31
N THR A 21 -3.39 -7.81 9.63
CA THR A 21 -3.68 -8.50 10.88
C THR A 21 -2.39 -8.70 11.69
N ILE A 22 -2.53 -9.14 12.93
CA ILE A 22 -1.39 -9.40 13.80
C ILE A 22 -0.39 -10.36 13.14
N ALA A 23 -0.88 -11.37 12.44
CA ALA A 23 -0.02 -12.35 11.76
C ALA A 23 0.83 -11.76 10.65
N ASP A 24 0.45 -10.59 10.11
CA ASP A 24 1.18 -9.94 9.02
C ASP A 24 2.39 -9.14 9.50
N VAL A 25 2.49 -8.85 10.80
CA VAL A 25 3.51 -7.92 11.31
C VAL A 25 4.94 -8.35 10.96
N PRO A 26 5.33 -9.62 11.08
CA PRO A 26 6.69 -10.01 10.67
C PRO A 26 6.98 -9.71 9.20
N ALA A 27 6.04 -9.99 8.29
CA ALA A 27 6.23 -9.71 6.86
C ALA A 27 6.29 -8.21 6.58
N ILE A 28 5.46 -7.41 7.25
CA ILE A 28 5.50 -5.95 7.14
C ILE A 28 6.86 -5.44 7.57
N HIS A 29 7.34 -5.90 8.72
CA HIS A 29 8.63 -5.50 9.25
C HIS A 29 9.77 -5.86 8.30
N ASP A 30 9.76 -7.09 7.77
CA ASP A 30 10.79 -7.53 6.84
C ASP A 30 10.83 -6.67 5.57
N LEU A 31 9.67 -6.33 5.00
CA LEU A 31 9.60 -5.46 3.82
C LEU A 31 10.13 -4.07 4.14
N LEU A 32 9.76 -3.49 5.28
CA LEU A 32 10.23 -2.17 5.67
C LEU A 32 11.74 -2.16 5.89
N GLU A 33 12.29 -3.18 6.56
CA GLU A 33 13.73 -3.30 6.78
C GLU A 33 14.49 -3.42 5.46
N THR A 34 14.03 -4.29 4.57
CA THR A 34 14.67 -4.52 3.28
C THR A 34 14.75 -3.24 2.47
N TYR A 35 13.66 -2.45 2.43
CA TYR A 35 13.60 -1.26 1.61
C TYR A 35 14.14 -0.01 2.30
N ALA A 36 14.16 0.03 3.64
CA ALA A 36 14.82 1.10 4.38
C ALA A 36 16.34 1.09 4.10
N SER A 37 16.94 -0.08 3.97
CA SER A 37 18.36 -0.20 3.66
C SER A 37 18.71 0.34 2.28
N LYS A 38 17.72 0.52 1.40
CA LYS A 38 17.90 1.14 0.09
C LYS A 38 17.80 2.66 0.12
N GLY A 39 17.58 3.26 1.30
CA GLY A 39 17.63 4.70 1.51
C GLY A 39 16.36 5.49 1.19
N ASN A 40 15.28 4.84 0.79
CA ASN A 40 14.07 5.51 0.33
C ASN A 40 12.92 5.44 1.33
N LEU A 41 13.14 4.89 2.51
CA LEU A 41 12.08 4.60 3.45
C LEU A 41 12.62 4.66 4.87
N LEU A 42 11.84 5.20 5.79
CA LEU A 42 12.21 5.20 7.19
C LEU A 42 11.90 3.84 7.81
N PRO A 43 12.86 3.26 8.57
CA PRO A 43 12.58 2.00 9.25
C PRO A 43 11.56 2.21 10.36
N ARG A 44 10.83 1.15 10.68
CA ARG A 44 9.89 1.15 11.79
C ARG A 44 10.14 -0.09 12.63
N SER A 45 10.15 0.07 13.96
CA SER A 45 10.32 -1.06 14.86
C SER A 45 9.09 -1.97 14.81
N ILE A 46 9.27 -3.20 15.22
CA ILE A 46 8.16 -4.15 15.28
C ILE A 46 7.06 -3.67 16.24
N ASN A 47 7.47 -3.03 17.35
CA ASN A 47 6.51 -2.48 18.30
C ASN A 47 5.70 -1.33 17.73
N GLU A 48 6.32 -0.48 16.91
CA GLU A 48 5.61 0.58 16.22
C GLU A 48 4.58 0.01 15.25
N ILE A 49 4.94 -1.04 14.52
CA ILE A 49 4.01 -1.68 13.58
C ILE A 49 2.82 -2.26 14.33
N TYR A 50 3.04 -2.91 15.48
CA TYR A 50 1.92 -3.40 16.29
C TYR A 50 1.01 -2.28 16.75
N ARG A 51 1.57 -1.16 17.24
CA ARG A 51 0.78 -0.05 17.73
C ARG A 51 0.00 0.69 16.64
N HIS A 52 0.52 0.64 15.40
CA HIS A 52 -0.09 1.28 14.25
C HIS A 52 -0.68 0.29 13.25
N LEU A 53 -0.95 -0.93 13.70
CA LEU A 53 -1.40 -2.02 12.83
C LEU A 53 -2.63 -1.63 12.00
N ARG A 54 -3.55 -0.89 12.60
CA ARG A 54 -4.79 -0.50 11.92
C ARG A 54 -4.60 0.50 10.79
N ASP A 55 -3.42 1.10 10.70
CA ASP A 55 -3.08 1.99 9.58
C ASP A 55 -2.72 1.19 8.33
N PHE A 56 -2.35 -0.08 8.48
CA PHE A 56 -1.74 -0.87 7.41
C PHE A 56 -2.73 -1.68 6.61
N PHE A 57 -2.47 -1.72 5.30
CA PHE A 57 -3.06 -2.65 4.35
C PHE A 57 -1.96 -3.51 3.75
N VAL A 58 -2.31 -4.73 3.37
CA VAL A 58 -1.41 -5.66 2.72
C VAL A 58 -2.06 -6.18 1.45
N ILE A 59 -1.23 -6.51 0.47
CA ILE A 59 -1.66 -7.24 -0.72
C ILE A 59 -1.05 -8.63 -0.66
N GLU A 60 -1.90 -9.63 -0.65
CA GLU A 60 -1.51 -11.01 -0.66
C GLU A 60 -1.56 -11.55 -2.08
N LEU A 61 -0.50 -12.24 -2.49
CA LEU A 61 -0.41 -12.86 -3.80
C LEU A 61 0.35 -14.17 -3.62
N ASN A 62 -0.23 -15.28 -4.09
CA ASN A 62 0.36 -16.60 -3.92
C ASN A 62 0.71 -16.92 -2.45
N SER A 63 -0.20 -16.55 -1.54
CA SER A 63 -0.06 -16.77 -0.09
C SER A 63 1.12 -16.04 0.54
N LYS A 64 1.66 -15.03 -0.13
CA LYS A 64 2.74 -14.18 0.37
C LYS A 64 2.31 -12.73 0.37
N ILE A 65 2.88 -11.95 1.27
CA ILE A 65 2.66 -10.50 1.28
C ILE A 65 3.54 -9.88 0.19
N ALA A 66 2.91 -9.40 -0.86
CA ALA A 66 3.57 -8.83 -2.03
C ALA A 66 3.75 -7.32 -1.92
N ALA A 67 2.90 -6.65 -1.17
CA ALA A 67 2.94 -5.19 -1.01
C ALA A 67 2.29 -4.78 0.30
N ILE A 68 2.71 -3.63 0.79
CA ILE A 68 2.15 -3.01 1.99
C ILE A 68 1.96 -1.52 1.75
N GLY A 69 1.13 -0.91 2.57
CA GLY A 69 0.94 0.53 2.60
C GLY A 69 0.21 0.92 3.87
N ALA A 70 0.34 2.16 4.26
CA ALA A 70 -0.30 2.66 5.47
C ALA A 70 -0.95 4.01 5.22
N LEU A 71 -2.05 4.26 5.92
CA LEU A 71 -2.69 5.56 6.00
C LEU A 71 -2.45 6.10 7.40
N GLU A 72 -1.68 7.19 7.51
CA GLU A 72 -1.50 7.87 8.78
C GLU A 72 -2.36 9.11 8.82
N ILE A 73 -3.10 9.29 9.90
CA ILE A 73 -3.99 10.44 10.07
C ILE A 73 -3.22 11.50 10.86
N PHE A 74 -3.12 12.72 10.32
CA PHE A 74 -2.42 13.83 10.99
C PHE A 74 -3.39 14.78 11.69
N THR A 75 -4.47 15.15 11.01
CA THR A 75 -5.48 16.06 11.54
C THR A 75 -6.85 15.58 11.12
N GLU A 76 -7.90 16.28 11.53
CA GLU A 76 -9.27 15.97 11.10
C GLU A 76 -9.46 16.08 9.60
N ASP A 77 -8.50 16.64 8.88
CA ASP A 77 -8.59 16.95 7.45
C ASP A 77 -7.53 16.26 6.61
N LEU A 78 -6.34 15.98 7.18
CA LEU A 78 -5.17 15.55 6.43
C LEU A 78 -4.66 14.20 6.89
N GLY A 79 -4.41 13.32 5.92
CA GLY A 79 -3.69 12.06 6.13
C GLY A 79 -2.51 11.94 5.19
N GLU A 80 -1.71 10.90 5.37
CA GLU A 80 -0.53 10.64 4.55
C GLU A 80 -0.46 9.17 4.17
N VAL A 81 -0.12 8.92 2.89
CA VAL A 81 0.28 7.58 2.43
C VAL A 81 1.70 7.34 2.90
N ARG A 82 1.90 6.32 3.72
CA ARG A 82 3.21 5.98 4.27
C ARG A 82 3.53 4.50 4.06
N SER A 83 4.81 4.18 4.17
CA SER A 83 5.27 2.79 4.17
C SER A 83 4.79 2.00 2.94
N LEU A 84 4.72 2.68 1.80
CA LEU A 84 4.29 2.05 0.55
C LEU A 84 5.47 1.26 -0.03
N VAL A 85 5.33 -0.05 -0.08
CA VAL A 85 6.37 -0.95 -0.58
C VAL A 85 5.73 -2.04 -1.43
N VAL A 86 6.30 -2.28 -2.59
CA VAL A 86 6.01 -3.46 -3.41
C VAL A 86 7.30 -4.27 -3.46
N ALA A 87 7.23 -5.55 -3.12
CA ALA A 87 8.40 -6.43 -3.18
C ALA A 87 8.92 -6.51 -4.61
N ASP A 88 10.24 -6.50 -4.78
CA ASP A 88 10.89 -6.45 -6.10
C ASP A 88 10.36 -7.52 -7.06
N GLU A 89 10.14 -8.73 -6.57
CA GLU A 89 9.67 -9.85 -7.38
C GLU A 89 8.24 -9.66 -7.91
N TYR A 90 7.49 -8.71 -7.33
CA TYR A 90 6.10 -8.45 -7.70
C TYR A 90 5.91 -7.08 -8.36
N GLU A 91 6.98 -6.39 -8.70
CA GLU A 91 6.90 -5.09 -9.37
C GLU A 91 6.29 -5.21 -10.77
N ARG A 92 5.81 -4.09 -11.28
CA ARG A 92 5.23 -3.96 -12.62
C ARG A 92 3.94 -4.75 -12.83
N ARG A 93 3.24 -5.04 -11.75
CA ARG A 93 1.94 -5.73 -11.79
C ARG A 93 0.78 -4.83 -11.33
N GLY A 94 1.05 -3.54 -11.13
CA GLY A 94 0.03 -2.59 -10.70
C GLY A 94 -0.31 -2.66 -9.21
N LEU A 95 0.50 -3.31 -8.39
CA LEU A 95 0.21 -3.46 -6.96
C LEU A 95 0.31 -2.13 -6.20
N GLY A 96 1.28 -1.29 -6.56
CA GLY A 96 1.39 0.04 -5.96
C GLY A 96 0.15 0.88 -6.21
N ARG A 97 -0.35 0.86 -7.43
CA ARG A 97 -1.59 1.56 -7.79
C ARG A 97 -2.78 1.01 -7.01
N LEU A 98 -2.91 -0.29 -6.95
CA LEU A 98 -3.98 -0.96 -6.21
C LEU A 98 -3.95 -0.54 -4.73
N MET A 99 -2.77 -0.51 -4.14
CA MET A 99 -2.58 -0.11 -2.74
C MET A 99 -3.00 1.35 -2.52
N VAL A 100 -2.49 2.27 -3.34
CA VAL A 100 -2.82 3.70 -3.19
C VAL A 100 -4.32 3.92 -3.36
N ARG A 101 -4.94 3.27 -4.33
CA ARG A 101 -6.40 3.38 -4.52
C ARG A 101 -7.17 2.90 -3.29
N ARG A 102 -6.69 1.84 -2.65
CA ARG A 102 -7.33 1.34 -1.43
C ARG A 102 -7.18 2.35 -0.29
N ILE A 103 -6.01 2.95 -0.16
CA ILE A 103 -5.76 3.97 0.86
C ILE A 103 -6.61 5.22 0.61
N VAL A 104 -6.73 5.65 -0.64
CA VAL A 104 -7.60 6.78 -1.00
C VAL A 104 -9.05 6.48 -0.63
N ALA A 105 -9.51 5.27 -0.92
CA ALA A 105 -10.89 4.85 -0.59
C ALA A 105 -11.10 4.88 0.93
N GLU A 106 -10.14 4.39 1.71
CA GLU A 106 -10.21 4.43 3.16
C GLU A 106 -10.24 5.87 3.69
N ALA A 107 -9.36 6.72 3.16
CA ALA A 107 -9.30 8.12 3.56
C ALA A 107 -10.64 8.83 3.35
N ARG A 108 -11.28 8.59 2.20
CA ARG A 108 -12.60 9.14 1.91
C ARG A 108 -13.66 8.61 2.88
N GLN A 109 -13.62 7.32 3.15
CA GLN A 109 -14.64 6.67 3.99
C GLN A 109 -14.59 7.19 5.42
N ILE A 110 -13.40 7.45 5.96
CA ILE A 110 -13.27 7.95 7.32
C ILE A 110 -13.38 9.48 7.42
N GLY A 111 -13.56 10.16 6.28
CA GLY A 111 -13.86 11.59 6.26
C GLY A 111 -12.67 12.52 6.09
N LEU A 112 -11.50 12.02 5.71
CA LEU A 112 -10.36 12.89 5.38
C LEU A 112 -10.64 13.61 4.07
N ARG A 113 -10.26 14.89 4.00
CA ARG A 113 -10.46 15.73 2.82
C ARG A 113 -9.21 15.84 1.97
N ARG A 114 -8.03 15.64 2.57
CA ARG A 114 -6.76 15.73 1.87
C ARG A 114 -5.90 14.54 2.24
N LEU A 115 -5.16 14.06 1.25
CA LEU A 115 -4.22 12.95 1.42
C LEU A 115 -2.93 13.33 0.71
N MET A 116 -1.81 13.27 1.42
CA MET A 116 -0.51 13.60 0.86
C MET A 116 0.39 12.39 0.80
N ALA A 117 1.44 12.49 0.00
CA ALA A 117 2.53 11.53 -0.04
C ALA A 117 3.84 12.29 -0.22
N LEU A 118 4.83 11.98 0.59
CA LEU A 118 6.20 12.44 0.38
C LEU A 118 6.89 11.38 -0.48
N THR A 119 7.34 11.76 -1.66
CA THR A 119 7.78 10.76 -2.65
C THR A 119 8.97 11.23 -3.47
N TYR A 120 9.82 10.28 -3.84
CA TYR A 120 10.87 10.49 -4.84
C TYR A 120 10.39 10.14 -6.26
N VAL A 121 9.14 9.66 -6.40
CA VAL A 121 8.55 9.28 -7.70
C VAL A 121 7.22 9.98 -7.92
N PRO A 122 7.22 11.32 -8.03
CA PRO A 122 5.96 12.07 -8.12
C PRO A 122 5.09 11.69 -9.32
N GLU A 123 5.69 11.25 -10.43
CA GLU A 123 4.93 10.84 -11.61
C GLU A 123 3.97 9.69 -11.33
N PHE A 124 4.38 8.76 -10.47
CA PHE A 124 3.51 7.65 -10.06
C PHE A 124 2.24 8.18 -9.41
N PHE A 125 2.40 9.15 -8.49
CA PHE A 125 1.24 9.73 -7.80
C PHE A 125 0.44 10.68 -8.69
N HIS A 126 1.10 11.41 -9.60
CA HIS A 126 0.38 12.27 -10.56
C HIS A 126 -0.61 11.46 -11.38
N LYS A 127 -0.25 10.26 -11.81
CA LYS A 127 -1.14 9.39 -12.58
C LYS A 127 -2.35 8.93 -11.77
N LEU A 128 -2.28 9.04 -10.45
CA LEU A 128 -3.37 8.66 -9.55
C LEU A 128 -4.16 9.87 -9.05
N GLY A 129 -3.92 11.05 -9.62
CA GLY A 129 -4.67 12.27 -9.31
C GLY A 129 -4.04 13.15 -8.25
N PHE A 130 -2.86 12.81 -7.76
CA PHE A 130 -2.14 13.67 -6.82
C PHE A 130 -1.46 14.81 -7.58
N GLN A 131 -1.33 15.96 -6.93
CA GLN A 131 -0.66 17.13 -7.48
C GLN A 131 0.49 17.52 -6.58
N THR A 132 1.60 17.93 -7.19
CA THR A 132 2.73 18.45 -6.43
C THR A 132 2.36 19.79 -5.83
N VAL A 133 2.64 19.96 -4.53
CA VAL A 133 2.43 21.23 -3.81
C VAL A 133 3.74 21.68 -3.19
N GLY A 134 3.84 22.98 -2.93
CA GLY A 134 5.03 23.54 -2.29
C GLY A 134 5.18 23.06 -0.85
N ILE A 135 6.43 23.01 -0.39
CA ILE A 135 6.77 22.67 0.99
C ILE A 135 7.10 23.97 1.70
N ASP A 136 6.08 24.66 2.16
CA ASP A 136 6.27 25.93 2.90
C ASP A 136 5.95 25.78 4.36
#